data_9a2ba25408c01c49312917a67491bb15
#
_entry.id   9a2ba25408c01c49312917a67491bb15
#
_cell.length_a   1.000
_cell.length_b   1.000
_cell.length_c   1.000
_cell.angle_alpha   90.00
_cell.angle_beta   90.00
_cell.angle_gamma   90.00
#
_symmetry.space_group_name_H-M   'P 1'
#
loop_
_entity.id
_entity.type
_entity.pdbx_description
1 polymer ?
#
loop_
_entity_poly.entity_id
_entity_poly.type
_entity_poly.pdbx_seq_one_letter_code
_entity_poly.pdbx_strand_id
1 'polypeptide(L)'
;KENMQTDYQTLWNKCLAVIKDIVPKAAFDTWFVPIVPLSYEDKKFTIQVPSQFFYEYLEEKYVNVLKVTLYRVIGQGTILNYRIMVDKTTGGTVDYPAENASTAVKKVTPKDANKAPNPFMTTAPQDLDPQLNPKYNFDNYFEGTSNKLVRTAGEAVAQNPGKTTFNPLFIFGPSGVGKTHLCHAIGTRIRELHPEKKVLYVSSHLFRVQFTDAIRKNTTNDFLNFYQNIDVLLLDDIQELIGMDKTQNTFFHIFNHLHQLGKQLILTSDKPPVDLQGME
;
A
#
# COMPACT_ATOMS: atom_id res chain seq x y z
N LYS A 1 -1.81 -44.68 -17.42
CA LYS A 1 -1.84 -43.21 -17.72
C LYS A 1 -1.50 -42.52 -16.43
N GLU A 2 -0.21 -42.35 -16.15
CA GLU A 2 0.29 -41.57 -15.03
C GLU A 2 0.06 -40.10 -15.34
N ASN A 3 -0.74 -39.42 -14.51
CA ASN A 3 -0.88 -38.00 -14.48
C ASN A 3 0.44 -37.42 -13.96
N MET A 4 1.30 -36.94 -14.85
CA MET A 4 2.38 -36.03 -14.50
C MET A 4 1.75 -34.69 -14.10
N GLN A 5 1.32 -34.60 -12.87
CA GLN A 5 1.04 -33.32 -12.24
C GLN A 5 2.39 -32.62 -12.08
N THR A 6 2.68 -31.70 -12.98
CA THR A 6 3.94 -30.93 -12.94
C THR A 6 3.96 -30.19 -11.61
N ASP A 7 4.89 -30.58 -10.75
CA ASP A 7 4.99 -30.02 -9.40
C ASP A 7 5.31 -28.51 -9.48
N TYR A 8 4.29 -27.69 -9.28
CA TYR A 8 4.40 -26.22 -9.33
C TYR A 8 5.41 -25.68 -8.30
N GLN A 9 5.67 -26.42 -7.21
CA GLN A 9 6.68 -26.06 -6.23
C GLN A 9 8.10 -26.22 -6.81
N THR A 10 8.33 -27.31 -7.53
CA THR A 10 9.61 -27.52 -8.22
C THR A 10 9.86 -26.47 -9.30
N LEU A 11 8.80 -26.10 -10.06
CA LEU A 11 8.88 -25.03 -11.06
C LEU A 11 9.19 -23.68 -10.41
N TRP A 12 8.54 -23.36 -9.30
CA TRP A 12 8.80 -22.13 -8.57
C TRP A 12 10.22 -22.06 -8.00
N ASN A 13 10.72 -23.16 -7.43
CA ASN A 13 12.10 -23.23 -6.94
C ASN A 13 13.14 -22.99 -8.03
N LYS A 14 12.88 -23.46 -9.25
CA LYS A 14 13.73 -23.14 -10.43
C LYS A 14 13.62 -21.67 -10.79
N CYS A 15 12.44 -21.06 -10.71
CA CYS A 15 12.28 -19.63 -10.91
C CYS A 15 13.06 -18.82 -9.87
N LEU A 16 12.95 -19.20 -8.59
CA LEU A 16 13.67 -18.53 -7.50
C LEU A 16 15.20 -18.63 -7.68
N ALA A 17 15.71 -19.75 -8.16
CA ALA A 17 17.14 -19.89 -8.45
C ALA A 17 17.61 -18.88 -9.50
N VAL A 18 16.84 -18.71 -10.58
CA VAL A 18 17.14 -17.72 -11.63
C VAL A 18 17.01 -16.29 -11.12
N ILE A 19 15.96 -15.97 -10.34
CA ILE A 19 15.72 -14.63 -9.80
C ILE A 19 16.83 -14.22 -8.84
N LYS A 20 17.29 -15.16 -8.02
CA LYS A 20 18.38 -14.93 -7.05
C LYS A 20 19.69 -14.44 -7.70
N ASP A 21 19.95 -14.85 -8.93
CA ASP A 21 21.14 -14.43 -9.69
C ASP A 21 20.95 -13.05 -10.36
N ILE A 22 19.69 -12.56 -10.47
CA ILE A 22 19.37 -11.33 -11.20
C ILE A 22 19.18 -10.15 -10.25
N VAL A 23 18.63 -10.39 -9.04
CA VAL A 23 18.28 -9.34 -8.09
C VAL A 23 19.25 -9.30 -6.89
N PRO A 24 19.46 -8.12 -6.26
CA PRO A 24 20.25 -8.03 -5.04
C PRO A 24 19.71 -8.93 -3.94
N LYS A 25 20.60 -9.53 -3.14
CA LYS A 25 20.21 -10.49 -2.08
C LYS A 25 19.16 -9.94 -1.12
N ALA A 26 19.29 -8.69 -0.68
CA ALA A 26 18.30 -8.06 0.21
C ALA A 26 16.91 -7.96 -0.43
N ALA A 27 16.84 -7.64 -1.73
CA ALA A 27 15.60 -7.60 -2.47
C ALA A 27 15.00 -9.00 -2.68
N PHE A 28 15.85 -10.00 -2.93
CA PHE A 28 15.40 -11.39 -3.06
C PHE A 28 14.79 -11.90 -1.75
N ASP A 29 15.46 -11.70 -0.64
CA ASP A 29 15.01 -12.16 0.68
C ASP A 29 13.69 -11.46 1.11
N THR A 30 13.53 -10.19 0.75
CA THR A 30 12.34 -9.40 1.09
C THR A 30 11.13 -9.69 0.20
N TRP A 31 11.33 -9.82 -1.13
CA TRP A 31 10.24 -9.79 -2.09
C TRP A 31 9.93 -11.13 -2.76
N PHE A 32 10.85 -12.09 -2.75
CA PHE A 32 10.65 -13.37 -3.43
C PHE A 32 10.54 -14.56 -2.48
N VAL A 33 11.25 -14.54 -1.36
CA VAL A 33 11.16 -15.60 -0.34
C VAL A 33 9.77 -15.74 0.27
N PRO A 34 9.01 -14.66 0.56
CA PRO A 34 7.66 -14.78 1.12
C PRO A 34 6.58 -15.27 0.15
N ILE A 35 6.89 -15.39 -1.13
CA ILE A 35 5.92 -15.84 -2.15
C ILE A 35 5.70 -17.35 -2.05
N VAL A 36 4.44 -17.77 -2.03
CA VAL A 36 4.04 -19.18 -1.98
C VAL A 36 3.39 -19.57 -3.30
N PRO A 37 3.92 -20.55 -4.04
CA PRO A 37 3.27 -21.07 -5.24
C PRO A 37 2.03 -21.89 -4.84
N LEU A 38 0.92 -21.70 -5.53
CA LEU A 38 -0.35 -22.38 -5.24
C LEU A 38 -0.75 -23.40 -6.28
N SER A 39 -0.65 -23.07 -7.57
CA SER A 39 -1.05 -23.97 -8.65
C SER A 39 -0.41 -23.59 -9.99
N TYR A 40 -0.35 -24.56 -10.90
CA TYR A 40 -0.04 -24.34 -12.30
C TYR A 40 -1.01 -25.17 -13.15
N GLU A 41 -1.98 -24.52 -13.78
CA GLU A 41 -3.02 -25.13 -14.60
C GLU A 41 -3.30 -24.25 -15.82
N ASP A 42 -3.55 -24.84 -16.97
CA ASP A 42 -3.90 -24.14 -18.22
C ASP A 42 -2.97 -22.96 -18.57
N LYS A 43 -1.66 -23.14 -18.37
CA LYS A 43 -0.64 -22.10 -18.52
C LYS A 43 -0.80 -20.90 -17.54
N LYS A 44 -1.62 -21.02 -16.51
CA LYS A 44 -1.76 -20.03 -15.44
C LYS A 44 -0.95 -20.50 -14.24
N PHE A 45 0.06 -19.73 -13.87
CA PHE A 45 0.86 -19.97 -12.67
C PHE A 45 0.36 -19.03 -11.57
N THR A 46 -0.21 -19.60 -10.51
CA THR A 46 -0.78 -18.82 -9.40
C THR A 46 0.18 -18.80 -8.22
N ILE A 47 0.53 -17.60 -7.78
CA ILE A 47 1.35 -17.38 -6.59
C ILE A 47 0.55 -16.62 -5.53
N GLN A 48 0.82 -16.93 -4.27
CA GLN A 48 0.25 -16.22 -3.13
C GLN A 48 1.28 -15.22 -2.59
N VAL A 49 0.82 -14.00 -2.37
CA VAL A 49 1.60 -12.90 -1.82
C VAL A 49 1.01 -12.44 -0.48
N PRO A 50 1.86 -11.92 0.45
CA PRO A 50 1.42 -11.60 1.81
C PRO A 50 0.37 -10.50 1.92
N SER A 51 0.35 -9.54 0.99
CA SER A 51 -0.54 -8.38 1.06
C SER A 51 -0.77 -7.75 -0.31
N GLN A 52 -1.77 -6.87 -0.38
CA GLN A 52 -2.03 -6.02 -1.55
C GLN A 52 -0.81 -5.17 -1.91
N PHE A 53 -0.17 -4.57 -0.92
CA PHE A 53 1.05 -3.80 -1.10
C PHE A 53 2.18 -4.62 -1.75
N PHE A 54 2.32 -5.87 -1.33
CA PHE A 54 3.32 -6.79 -1.85
C PHE A 54 3.09 -7.08 -3.34
N TYR A 55 1.84 -7.31 -3.73
CA TYR A 55 1.43 -7.46 -5.13
C TYR A 55 1.77 -6.22 -5.97
N GLU A 56 1.37 -5.04 -5.51
CA GLU A 56 1.59 -3.77 -6.22
C GLU A 56 3.09 -3.49 -6.43
N TYR A 57 3.90 -3.74 -5.40
CA TYR A 57 5.35 -3.58 -5.50
C TYR A 57 6.00 -4.57 -6.48
N LEU A 58 5.57 -5.84 -6.48
CA LEU A 58 6.04 -6.83 -7.45
C LEU A 58 5.68 -6.45 -8.88
N GLU A 59 4.46 -5.99 -9.13
CA GLU A 59 4.01 -5.56 -10.45
C GLU A 59 4.75 -4.29 -10.92
N GLU A 60 5.06 -3.36 -10.03
CA GLU A 60 5.78 -2.14 -10.39
C GLU A 60 7.27 -2.41 -10.67
N LYS A 61 7.94 -3.15 -9.80
CA LYS A 61 9.40 -3.29 -9.81
C LYS A 61 9.90 -4.56 -10.47
N TYR A 62 9.19 -5.66 -10.31
CA TYR A 62 9.71 -6.99 -10.63
C TYR A 62 8.85 -7.78 -11.63
N VAL A 63 7.78 -7.19 -12.18
CA VAL A 63 6.90 -7.86 -13.15
C VAL A 63 7.68 -8.41 -14.35
N ASN A 64 8.63 -7.63 -14.87
CA ASN A 64 9.46 -8.08 -16.01
C ASN A 64 10.38 -9.24 -15.62
N VAL A 65 10.99 -9.19 -14.43
CA VAL A 65 11.84 -10.26 -13.91
C VAL A 65 11.00 -11.54 -13.74
N LEU A 66 9.82 -11.44 -13.15
CA LEU A 66 8.90 -12.56 -12.98
C LEU A 66 8.45 -13.15 -14.32
N LYS A 67 7.99 -12.31 -15.26
CA LYS A 67 7.54 -12.76 -16.58
C LYS A 67 8.63 -13.44 -17.39
N VAL A 68 9.81 -12.81 -17.48
CA VAL A 68 10.94 -13.36 -18.22
C VAL A 68 11.40 -14.68 -17.60
N THR A 69 11.43 -14.78 -16.27
CA THR A 69 11.83 -16.00 -15.58
C THR A 69 10.80 -17.11 -15.78
N LEU A 70 9.51 -16.83 -15.68
CA LEU A 70 8.44 -17.80 -15.94
C LEU A 70 8.48 -18.29 -17.38
N TYR A 71 8.69 -17.41 -18.37
CA TYR A 71 8.81 -17.81 -19.77
C TYR A 71 10.04 -18.70 -20.01
N ARG A 72 11.15 -18.40 -19.34
CA ARG A 72 12.39 -19.19 -19.45
C ARG A 72 12.29 -20.55 -18.81
N VAL A 73 11.63 -20.66 -17.65
CA VAL A 73 11.59 -21.90 -16.83
C VAL A 73 10.40 -22.79 -17.21
N ILE A 74 9.25 -22.18 -17.50
CA ILE A 74 7.98 -22.91 -17.71
C ILE A 74 7.61 -22.93 -19.19
N GLY A 75 7.82 -21.82 -19.90
CA GLY A 75 7.53 -21.72 -21.34
C GLY A 75 6.72 -20.48 -21.71
N GLN A 76 6.74 -20.15 -23.00
CA GLN A 76 6.02 -19.00 -23.55
C GLN A 76 4.51 -19.17 -23.39
N GLY A 77 3.85 -18.06 -23.07
CA GLY A 77 2.41 -18.00 -22.88
C GLY A 77 1.96 -18.36 -21.47
N THR A 78 2.88 -18.52 -20.51
CA THR A 78 2.53 -18.65 -19.10
C THR A 78 2.00 -17.33 -18.57
N ILE A 79 0.82 -17.35 -17.98
CA ILE A 79 0.15 -16.22 -17.33
C ILE A 79 0.43 -16.30 -15.84
N LEU A 80 0.88 -15.20 -15.24
CA LEU A 80 1.09 -15.09 -13.80
C LEU A 80 -0.20 -14.56 -13.14
N ASN A 81 -0.72 -15.30 -12.18
CA ASN A 81 -1.83 -14.88 -11.34
C ASN A 81 -1.37 -14.69 -9.90
N TYR A 82 -1.95 -13.70 -9.22
CA TYR A 82 -1.66 -13.43 -7.82
C TYR A 82 -2.89 -13.72 -6.97
N ARG A 83 -2.65 -14.32 -5.81
CA ARG A 83 -3.61 -14.46 -4.73
C ARG A 83 -3.07 -13.75 -3.50
N ILE A 84 -3.86 -12.86 -2.93
CA ILE A 84 -3.46 -12.12 -1.72
C ILE A 84 -3.91 -12.90 -0.49
N MET A 85 -3.03 -13.00 0.51
CA MET A 85 -3.39 -13.54 1.81
C MET A 85 -4.35 -12.56 2.49
N VAL A 86 -5.61 -12.92 2.58
CA VAL A 86 -6.57 -12.22 3.45
C VAL A 86 -6.64 -13.01 4.75
N ASP A 87 -6.35 -12.35 5.87
CA ASP A 87 -6.53 -12.96 7.19
C ASP A 87 -7.97 -13.47 7.34
N LYS A 88 -8.15 -14.66 7.93
CA LYS A 88 -9.37 -15.47 7.98
C LYS A 88 -10.58 -14.85 8.70
N THR A 89 -10.66 -13.55 8.84
CA THR A 89 -11.81 -12.87 9.46
C THR A 89 -12.79 -12.23 8.47
N THR A 90 -12.44 -12.16 7.18
CA THR A 90 -13.41 -11.71 6.16
C THR A 90 -13.18 -12.57 4.90
N GLY A 91 -14.08 -13.50 4.66
CA GLY A 91 -13.98 -14.46 3.56
C GLY A 91 -14.07 -13.78 2.20
N GLY A 92 -12.96 -13.70 1.51
CA GLY A 92 -12.90 -13.25 0.13
C GLY A 92 -11.53 -13.49 -0.47
N THR A 93 -11.43 -14.43 -1.39
CA THR A 93 -10.26 -14.61 -2.23
C THR A 93 -10.40 -13.67 -3.41
N VAL A 94 -9.44 -12.79 -3.64
CA VAL A 94 -9.42 -11.90 -4.80
C VAL A 94 -8.35 -12.40 -5.75
N ASP A 95 -8.77 -12.90 -6.93
CA ASP A 95 -7.89 -13.31 -8.01
C ASP A 95 -7.65 -12.12 -8.96
N TYR A 96 -6.40 -11.70 -9.13
CA TYR A 96 -6.01 -10.68 -10.09
C TYR A 96 -5.33 -11.33 -11.31
N PRO A 97 -5.89 -11.20 -12.53
CA PRO A 97 -5.17 -11.56 -13.74
C PRO A 97 -4.10 -10.54 -14.06
N ALA A 98 -2.88 -10.99 -14.32
CA ALA A 98 -1.83 -10.12 -14.83
C ALA A 98 -2.25 -9.56 -16.20
N GLU A 99 -2.51 -8.26 -16.29
CA GLU A 99 -2.78 -7.61 -17.57
C GLU A 99 -1.55 -7.63 -18.46
N ASN A 100 -1.60 -8.47 -19.51
CA ASN A 100 -0.96 -8.17 -20.79
C ASN A 100 -1.30 -9.24 -21.83
N ALA A 101 -2.37 -9.01 -22.56
CA ALA A 101 -2.50 -9.48 -23.92
C ALA A 101 -3.23 -8.39 -24.71
N SER A 102 -2.52 -7.81 -25.64
CA SER A 102 -3.05 -6.90 -26.63
C SER A 102 -4.20 -7.54 -27.40
N THR A 103 -5.23 -6.71 -27.66
CA THR A 103 -6.23 -6.84 -28.73
C THR A 103 -7.18 -8.03 -28.72
N ALA A 104 -8.37 -7.79 -28.19
CA ALA A 104 -9.62 -8.04 -28.89
C ALA A 104 -10.76 -7.31 -28.19
N VAL A 105 -11.23 -6.22 -28.80
CA VAL A 105 -12.44 -5.51 -28.39
C VAL A 105 -13.63 -6.45 -28.50
N LYS A 106 -14.16 -6.92 -27.36
CA LYS A 106 -15.54 -7.37 -27.27
C LYS A 106 -16.31 -6.31 -26.49
N LYS A 107 -17.24 -5.65 -27.21
CA LYS A 107 -18.26 -4.77 -26.62
C LYS A 107 -18.95 -5.51 -25.48
N VAL A 108 -18.70 -5.09 -24.26
CA VAL A 108 -19.48 -5.46 -23.09
C VAL A 108 -20.48 -4.34 -22.85
N THR A 109 -21.75 -4.71 -22.81
CA THR A 109 -22.87 -3.81 -22.53
C THR A 109 -22.76 -3.25 -21.10
N PRO A 110 -23.25 -2.02 -20.82
CA PRO A 110 -22.91 -1.26 -19.62
C PRO A 110 -23.72 -1.68 -18.36
N LYS A 111 -23.80 -2.96 -18.03
CA LYS A 111 -24.52 -3.43 -16.83
C LYS A 111 -23.70 -4.19 -15.79
N ASP A 112 -22.46 -4.58 -16.07
CA ASP A 112 -21.66 -5.41 -15.14
C ASP A 112 -20.30 -4.79 -14.74
N ALA A 113 -20.08 -3.50 -15.00
CA ALA A 113 -18.81 -2.80 -14.69
C ALA A 113 -18.71 -2.30 -13.23
N ASN A 114 -19.57 -2.77 -12.32
CA ASN A 114 -19.72 -2.16 -10.98
C ASN A 114 -19.44 -3.13 -9.84
N LYS A 115 -18.32 -3.86 -9.84
CA LYS A 115 -17.94 -4.69 -8.66
C LYS A 115 -16.43 -4.82 -8.39
N ALA A 116 -15.63 -3.83 -8.70
CA ALA A 116 -14.34 -3.67 -8.03
C ALA A 116 -14.51 -2.55 -7.01
N PRO A 117 -14.17 -2.71 -5.72
CA PRO A 117 -14.21 -1.61 -4.78
C PRO A 117 -13.14 -0.60 -5.20
N ASN A 118 -13.59 0.42 -5.90
CA ASN A 118 -12.78 1.61 -6.15
C ASN A 118 -12.90 2.45 -4.86
N PRO A 119 -11.84 2.65 -4.08
CA PRO A 119 -11.88 3.46 -2.87
C PRO A 119 -12.38 4.89 -3.14
N PHE A 120 -12.34 5.33 -4.41
CA PHE A 120 -12.82 6.64 -4.86
C PHE A 120 -14.33 6.69 -5.16
N MET A 121 -15.07 5.56 -5.06
CA MET A 121 -16.50 5.49 -5.40
C MET A 121 -17.44 5.18 -4.23
N THR A 122 -16.94 5.09 -3.00
CA THR A 122 -17.82 4.89 -1.84
C THR A 122 -18.49 6.20 -1.44
N THR A 123 -19.80 6.27 -1.70
CA THR A 123 -20.65 7.43 -1.40
C THR A 123 -21.15 7.47 0.04
N ALA A 124 -20.74 6.55 0.91
CA ALA A 124 -21.12 6.51 2.31
C ALA A 124 -19.92 6.73 3.24
N PRO A 125 -20.03 7.59 4.28
CA PRO A 125 -18.94 7.90 5.20
C PRO A 125 -18.41 6.73 6.04
N GLN A 126 -19.12 5.61 6.06
CA GLN A 126 -18.85 4.46 6.92
C GLN A 126 -18.03 3.33 6.26
N ASP A 127 -17.76 3.42 4.95
CA ASP A 127 -17.14 2.32 4.18
C ASP A 127 -15.69 2.59 3.75
N LEU A 128 -15.04 3.63 4.30
CA LEU A 128 -13.63 3.88 4.02
C LEU A 128 -12.75 2.87 4.76
N ASP A 129 -12.04 2.02 4.00
CA ASP A 129 -10.96 1.21 4.57
C ASP A 129 -9.83 2.14 5.03
N PRO A 130 -9.55 2.21 6.33
CA PRO A 130 -8.55 3.13 6.87
C PRO A 130 -7.11 2.68 6.60
N GLN A 131 -6.88 1.50 6.02
CA GLN A 131 -5.57 0.89 5.76
C GLN A 131 -4.72 0.73 7.03
N LEU A 132 -5.35 0.69 8.21
CA LEU A 132 -4.67 0.57 9.50
C LEU A 132 -4.41 -0.89 9.85
N ASN A 133 -3.25 -1.16 10.43
CA ASN A 133 -2.91 -2.46 11.00
C ASN A 133 -3.31 -2.49 12.49
N PRO A 134 -4.35 -3.25 12.89
CA PRO A 134 -4.84 -3.28 14.28
C PRO A 134 -3.84 -3.91 15.25
N LYS A 135 -2.82 -4.61 14.76
CA LYS A 135 -1.74 -5.14 15.59
C LYS A 135 -0.82 -4.05 16.15
N TYR A 136 -0.82 -2.86 15.55
CA TYR A 136 -0.04 -1.72 16.01
C TYR A 136 -0.96 -0.78 16.79
N ASN A 137 -0.85 -0.83 18.12
CA ASN A 137 -1.64 -0.02 19.04
C ASN A 137 -0.77 0.55 20.17
N PHE A 138 -1.33 1.43 21.00
CA PHE A 138 -0.60 2.02 22.12
C PHE A 138 -0.23 1.03 23.21
N ASP A 139 -0.97 -0.08 23.37
CA ASP A 139 -0.73 -1.05 24.45
C ASP A 139 0.55 -1.84 24.20
N ASN A 140 0.90 -2.08 22.94
CA ASN A 140 2.14 -2.77 22.56
C ASN A 140 3.22 -1.85 21.99
N TYR A 141 3.03 -0.52 22.09
CA TYR A 141 4.05 0.46 21.79
C TYR A 141 4.86 0.77 23.04
N PHE A 142 6.04 0.16 23.16
CA PHE A 142 6.87 0.30 24.35
C PHE A 142 7.40 1.71 24.53
N GLU A 143 7.14 2.28 25.71
CA GLU A 143 7.64 3.61 26.08
C GLU A 143 9.08 3.52 26.59
N GLY A 144 9.93 4.39 26.05
CA GLY A 144 11.30 4.63 26.49
C GLY A 144 11.55 6.14 26.62
N THR A 145 12.70 6.50 27.15
CA THR A 145 13.06 7.94 27.33
C THR A 145 13.07 8.74 26.03
N SER A 146 13.42 8.08 24.92
CA SER A 146 13.54 8.73 23.61
C SER A 146 12.20 8.95 22.89
N ASN A 147 11.18 8.14 23.19
CA ASN A 147 9.89 8.19 22.47
C ASN A 147 8.70 8.64 23.35
N LYS A 148 8.93 8.91 24.64
CA LYS A 148 7.89 9.32 25.58
C LYS A 148 7.14 10.57 25.12
N LEU A 149 7.89 11.59 24.66
CA LEU A 149 7.28 12.83 24.17
C LEU A 149 6.36 12.60 22.99
N VAL A 150 6.83 11.87 21.97
CA VAL A 150 6.04 11.64 20.75
C VAL A 150 4.85 10.69 21.03
N ARG A 151 4.99 9.74 21.95
CA ARG A 151 3.88 8.93 22.42
C ARG A 151 2.79 9.79 23.05
N THR A 152 3.17 10.66 24.01
CA THR A 152 2.22 11.58 24.68
C THR A 152 1.55 12.51 23.69
N ALA A 153 2.30 13.07 22.73
CA ALA A 153 1.73 13.90 21.66
C ALA A 153 0.73 13.10 20.79
N GLY A 154 1.07 11.86 20.45
CA GLY A 154 0.18 10.97 19.69
C GLY A 154 -1.11 10.63 20.43
N GLU A 155 -1.04 10.37 21.74
CA GLU A 155 -2.21 10.15 22.59
C GLU A 155 -3.10 11.39 22.68
N ALA A 156 -2.50 12.60 22.81
CA ALA A 156 -3.22 13.87 22.81
C ALA A 156 -3.93 14.13 21.47
N VAL A 157 -3.27 13.85 20.35
CA VAL A 157 -3.85 13.94 19.02
C VAL A 157 -4.99 12.93 18.87
N ALA A 158 -4.83 11.70 19.36
CA ALA A 158 -5.87 10.68 19.27
C ALA A 158 -7.14 11.08 20.04
N GLN A 159 -6.99 11.77 21.16
CA GLN A 159 -8.13 12.26 21.93
C GLN A 159 -8.85 13.44 21.26
N ASN A 160 -8.11 14.36 20.64
CA ASN A 160 -8.67 15.59 20.06
C ASN A 160 -8.06 15.89 18.67
N PRO A 161 -8.34 15.06 17.65
CA PRO A 161 -7.75 15.22 16.32
C PRO A 161 -8.17 16.55 15.67
N GLY A 162 -7.18 17.30 15.20
CA GLY A 162 -7.34 18.61 14.56
C GLY A 162 -7.52 19.78 15.55
N LYS A 163 -7.58 19.52 16.86
CA LYS A 163 -7.78 20.55 17.90
C LYS A 163 -6.58 20.77 18.79
N THR A 164 -5.53 19.99 18.63
CA THR A 164 -4.28 20.14 19.38
C THR A 164 -3.30 21.05 18.65
N THR A 165 -2.28 21.54 19.36
CA THR A 165 -1.15 22.27 18.76
C THR A 165 -0.27 21.38 17.87
N PHE A 166 -0.46 20.04 17.93
CA PHE A 166 0.23 19.04 17.12
C PHE A 166 -0.48 18.80 15.80
N ASN A 167 -0.63 19.85 14.99
CA ASN A 167 -1.22 19.74 13.65
C ASN A 167 -0.46 20.64 12.66
N PRO A 168 0.37 20.07 11.77
CA PRO A 168 0.67 18.65 11.62
C PRO A 168 1.49 18.06 12.75
N LEU A 169 1.26 16.79 13.10
CA LEU A 169 2.18 16.00 13.92
C LEU A 169 3.24 15.37 13.00
N PHE A 170 4.48 15.84 13.14
CA PHE A 170 5.60 15.33 12.35
C PHE A 170 6.50 14.44 13.24
N ILE A 171 6.55 13.14 12.90
CA ILE A 171 7.29 12.12 13.64
C ILE A 171 8.53 11.74 12.83
N PHE A 172 9.71 12.00 13.35
CA PHE A 172 10.93 11.65 12.63
C PHE A 172 11.94 10.93 13.52
N GLY A 173 12.82 10.19 12.87
CA GLY A 173 13.89 9.42 13.53
C GLY A 173 14.39 8.28 12.65
N PRO A 174 15.50 7.64 13.04
CA PRO A 174 16.08 6.55 12.25
C PRO A 174 15.09 5.43 11.94
N SER A 175 15.39 4.63 10.91
CA SER A 175 14.59 3.46 10.60
C SER A 175 14.56 2.48 11.78
N GLY A 176 13.43 1.80 11.99
CA GLY A 176 13.25 0.80 13.06
C GLY A 176 12.88 1.34 14.44
N VAL A 177 12.79 2.67 14.66
CA VAL A 177 12.43 3.25 15.98
C VAL A 177 10.93 3.21 16.30
N GLY A 178 10.09 2.66 15.42
CA GLY A 178 8.66 2.49 15.65
C GLY A 178 7.76 3.62 15.15
N LYS A 179 8.19 4.46 14.19
CA LYS A 179 7.38 5.54 13.61
C LYS A 179 6.07 5.03 13.00
N THR A 180 6.16 4.04 12.13
CA THR A 180 5.00 3.39 11.50
C THR A 180 4.07 2.77 12.53
N HIS A 181 4.62 2.10 13.56
CA HIS A 181 3.83 1.56 14.66
C HIS A 181 3.02 2.66 15.35
N LEU A 182 3.69 3.74 15.76
CA LEU A 182 3.01 4.86 16.41
C LEU A 182 1.96 5.51 15.51
N CYS A 183 2.26 5.66 14.23
CA CYS A 183 1.32 6.19 13.24
C CYS A 183 0.04 5.36 13.20
N HIS A 184 0.15 4.03 13.09
CA HIS A 184 -1.00 3.12 13.15
C HIS A 184 -1.72 3.16 14.50
N ALA A 185 -0.98 3.21 15.61
CA ALA A 185 -1.56 3.26 16.96
C ALA A 185 -2.43 4.51 17.15
N ILE A 186 -1.96 5.66 16.67
CA ILE A 186 -2.73 6.91 16.69
C ILE A 186 -4.00 6.77 15.85
N GLY A 187 -3.87 6.30 14.61
CA GLY A 187 -5.02 6.12 13.71
C GLY A 187 -6.07 5.16 14.27
N THR A 188 -5.64 4.04 14.83
CA THR A 188 -6.52 3.06 15.48
C THR A 188 -7.25 3.67 16.67
N ARG A 189 -6.54 4.37 17.54
CA ARG A 189 -7.13 5.04 18.70
C ARG A 189 -8.11 6.15 18.28
N ILE A 190 -7.82 6.91 17.23
CA ILE A 190 -8.78 7.93 16.70
C ILE A 190 -10.06 7.25 16.26
N ARG A 191 -10.01 6.15 15.54
CA ARG A 191 -11.20 5.42 15.10
C ARG A 191 -12.03 4.86 16.24
N GLU A 192 -11.39 4.41 17.31
CA GLU A 192 -12.06 3.94 18.52
C GLU A 192 -12.82 5.08 19.22
N LEU A 193 -12.20 6.26 19.34
CA LEU A 193 -12.76 7.40 20.05
C LEU A 193 -13.70 8.27 19.19
N HIS A 194 -13.47 8.28 17.88
CA HIS A 194 -14.16 9.14 16.90
C HIS A 194 -14.58 8.34 15.67
N PRO A 195 -15.52 7.40 15.80
CA PRO A 195 -15.94 6.52 14.70
C PRO A 195 -16.56 7.27 13.52
N GLU A 196 -17.02 8.51 13.73
CA GLU A 196 -17.56 9.38 12.68
C GLU A 196 -16.48 9.98 11.76
N LYS A 197 -15.21 9.97 12.18
CA LYS A 197 -14.13 10.57 11.41
C LYS A 197 -13.60 9.62 10.34
N LYS A 198 -13.36 10.17 9.17
CA LYS A 198 -12.70 9.48 8.06
C LYS A 198 -11.19 9.49 8.29
N VAL A 199 -10.67 8.38 8.76
CA VAL A 199 -9.24 8.17 9.03
C VAL A 199 -8.65 7.35 7.90
N LEU A 200 -7.54 7.82 7.32
CA LEU A 200 -6.81 7.11 6.27
C LEU A 200 -5.31 7.09 6.59
N TYR A 201 -4.75 5.89 6.62
CA TYR A 201 -3.31 5.67 6.57
C TYR A 201 -2.90 5.37 5.13
N VAL A 202 -1.81 5.96 4.68
CA VAL A 202 -1.21 5.69 3.39
C VAL A 202 0.30 5.84 3.47
N SER A 203 1.08 4.93 2.89
CA SER A 203 2.51 5.16 2.68
C SER A 203 2.72 6.13 1.51
N SER A 204 3.81 6.88 1.54
CA SER A 204 4.18 7.77 0.43
C SER A 204 4.33 7.02 -0.89
N HIS A 205 4.81 5.79 -0.82
CA HIS A 205 4.87 4.90 -1.98
C HIS A 205 3.47 4.63 -2.56
N LEU A 206 2.52 4.19 -1.73
CA LEU A 206 1.16 3.89 -2.17
C LEU A 206 0.44 5.15 -2.69
N PHE A 207 0.63 6.29 -2.02
CA PHE A 207 0.11 7.58 -2.49
C PHE A 207 0.59 7.89 -3.92
N ARG A 208 1.88 7.70 -4.19
CA ARG A 208 2.48 7.89 -5.52
C ARG A 208 1.88 6.94 -6.57
N VAL A 209 1.73 5.65 -6.23
CA VAL A 209 1.14 4.66 -7.12
C VAL A 209 -0.30 5.05 -7.48
N GLN A 210 -1.12 5.38 -6.49
CA GLN A 210 -2.49 5.82 -6.68
C GLN A 210 -2.58 7.09 -7.53
N PHE A 211 -1.70 8.07 -7.29
CA PHE A 211 -1.65 9.30 -8.08
C PHE A 211 -1.25 9.02 -9.54
N THR A 212 -0.25 8.18 -9.76
CA THR A 212 0.20 7.79 -11.11
C THR A 212 -0.92 7.08 -11.87
N ASP A 213 -1.66 6.21 -11.20
CA ASP A 213 -2.82 5.53 -11.76
C ASP A 213 -3.96 6.50 -12.09
N ALA A 214 -4.20 7.49 -11.22
CA ALA A 214 -5.20 8.53 -11.46
C ALA A 214 -4.86 9.38 -12.70
N ILE A 215 -3.58 9.70 -12.91
CA ILE A 215 -3.12 10.38 -14.13
C ILE A 215 -3.38 9.49 -15.36
N ARG A 216 -2.98 8.23 -15.30
CA ARG A 216 -3.12 7.27 -16.42
C ARG A 216 -4.59 7.08 -16.81
N LYS A 217 -5.48 7.04 -15.81
CA LYS A 217 -6.93 6.87 -16.00
C LYS A 217 -7.69 8.18 -16.22
N ASN A 218 -7.01 9.32 -16.22
CA ASN A 218 -7.59 10.67 -16.29
C ASN A 218 -8.64 10.96 -15.18
N THR A 219 -8.40 10.43 -13.98
CA THR A 219 -9.25 10.56 -12.79
C THR A 219 -8.58 11.36 -11.66
N THR A 220 -7.70 12.29 -12.01
CA THR A 220 -6.95 13.11 -11.03
C THR A 220 -7.88 13.93 -10.14
N ASN A 221 -9.02 14.42 -10.67
CA ASN A 221 -9.99 15.16 -9.87
C ASN A 221 -10.67 14.27 -8.83
N ASP A 222 -10.98 13.02 -9.16
CA ASP A 222 -11.56 12.06 -8.20
C ASP A 222 -10.56 11.73 -7.09
N PHE A 223 -9.27 11.57 -7.46
CA PHE A 223 -8.19 11.38 -6.51
C PHE A 223 -8.08 12.57 -5.53
N LEU A 224 -8.04 13.80 -6.03
CA LEU A 224 -8.00 14.99 -5.19
C LEU A 224 -9.23 15.08 -4.28
N ASN A 225 -10.42 14.92 -4.82
CA ASN A 225 -11.67 14.96 -4.06
C ASN A 225 -11.70 13.90 -2.96
N PHE A 226 -11.20 12.69 -3.23
CA PHE A 226 -11.11 11.63 -2.24
C PHE A 226 -10.26 12.06 -1.04
N TYR A 227 -9.01 12.49 -1.28
CA TYR A 227 -8.10 12.88 -0.22
C TYR A 227 -8.57 14.14 0.54
N GLN A 228 -9.18 15.10 -0.14
CA GLN A 228 -9.71 16.33 0.46
C GLN A 228 -10.90 16.08 1.40
N ASN A 229 -11.57 14.93 1.28
CA ASN A 229 -12.68 14.55 2.15
C ASN A 229 -12.26 13.74 3.39
N ILE A 230 -10.96 13.51 3.61
CA ILE A 230 -10.43 12.82 4.78
C ILE A 230 -10.41 13.76 5.99
N ASP A 231 -10.71 13.24 7.19
CA ASP A 231 -10.67 14.01 8.44
C ASP A 231 -9.32 13.88 9.16
N VAL A 232 -8.67 12.71 9.01
CA VAL A 232 -7.36 12.41 9.59
C VAL A 232 -6.54 11.68 8.54
N LEU A 233 -5.49 12.32 8.05
CA LEU A 233 -4.56 11.73 7.07
C LEU A 233 -3.24 11.40 7.77
N LEU A 234 -2.88 10.11 7.70
CA LEU A 234 -1.60 9.60 8.17
C LEU A 234 -0.76 9.22 6.94
N LEU A 235 0.30 9.98 6.67
CA LEU A 235 1.23 9.71 5.57
C LEU A 235 2.56 9.23 6.12
N ASP A 236 2.93 8.00 5.78
CA ASP A 236 4.15 7.35 6.24
C ASP A 236 5.29 7.51 5.22
N ASP A 237 6.51 7.71 5.74
CA ASP A 237 7.74 7.81 4.96
C ASP A 237 7.75 8.93 3.90
N ILE A 238 7.41 10.16 4.32
CA ILE A 238 7.28 11.32 3.41
C ILE A 238 8.56 11.61 2.61
N GLN A 239 9.75 11.21 3.08
CA GLN A 239 11.00 11.36 2.36
C GLN A 239 11.03 10.63 1.01
N GLU A 240 10.17 9.65 0.80
CA GLU A 240 10.05 8.95 -0.49
C GLU A 240 9.43 9.80 -1.61
N LEU A 241 8.82 10.93 -1.25
CA LEU A 241 8.30 11.89 -2.23
C LEU A 241 9.38 12.84 -2.78
N ILE A 242 10.57 12.87 -2.18
CA ILE A 242 11.66 13.77 -2.61
C ILE A 242 12.04 13.47 -4.07
N GLY A 243 12.14 14.53 -4.90
CA GLY A 243 12.50 14.42 -6.31
C GLY A 243 11.35 14.00 -7.24
N MET A 244 10.11 13.99 -6.73
CA MET A 244 8.92 13.64 -7.50
C MET A 244 7.97 14.84 -7.62
N ASP A 245 8.40 15.89 -8.31
CA ASP A 245 7.75 17.22 -8.35
C ASP A 245 6.22 17.18 -8.51
N LYS A 246 5.70 16.40 -9.45
CA LYS A 246 4.25 16.32 -9.67
C LYS A 246 3.50 15.70 -8.50
N THR A 247 4.05 14.65 -7.91
CA THR A 247 3.45 13.97 -6.75
C THR A 247 3.55 14.84 -5.51
N GLN A 248 4.69 15.50 -5.29
CA GLN A 248 4.88 16.46 -4.20
C GLN A 248 3.88 17.62 -4.29
N ASN A 249 3.78 18.28 -5.44
CA ASN A 249 2.85 19.40 -5.63
C ASN A 249 1.40 18.98 -5.36
N THR A 250 1.02 17.78 -5.80
CA THR A 250 -0.32 17.25 -5.53
C THR A 250 -0.51 16.96 -4.03
N PHE A 251 0.49 16.38 -3.38
CA PHE A 251 0.45 16.16 -1.94
C PHE A 251 0.35 17.49 -1.19
N PHE A 252 1.16 18.49 -1.50
CA PHE A 252 1.08 19.82 -0.86
C PHE A 252 -0.26 20.51 -1.09
N HIS A 253 -0.88 20.34 -2.24
CA HIS A 253 -2.22 20.85 -2.48
C HIS A 253 -3.25 20.20 -1.53
N ILE A 254 -3.19 18.89 -1.36
CA ILE A 254 -4.05 18.15 -0.42
C ILE A 254 -3.73 18.55 1.03
N PHE A 255 -2.45 18.58 1.39
CA PHE A 255 -1.96 18.97 2.72
C PHE A 255 -2.48 20.35 3.11
N ASN A 256 -2.27 21.37 2.27
CA ASN A 256 -2.70 22.74 2.55
C ASN A 256 -4.22 22.83 2.69
N HIS A 257 -4.98 22.14 1.84
CA HIS A 257 -6.43 22.09 1.93
C HIS A 257 -6.89 21.50 3.26
N LEU A 258 -6.38 20.33 3.65
CA LEU A 258 -6.75 19.68 4.90
C LEU A 258 -6.32 20.52 6.13
N HIS A 259 -5.12 21.10 6.11
CA HIS A 259 -4.61 21.93 7.18
C HIS A 259 -5.48 23.19 7.37
N GLN A 260 -5.86 23.88 6.30
CA GLN A 260 -6.74 25.06 6.34
C GLN A 260 -8.12 24.75 6.93
N LEU A 261 -8.63 23.54 6.71
CA LEU A 261 -9.90 23.06 7.27
C LEU A 261 -9.76 22.53 8.71
N GLY A 262 -8.58 22.61 9.32
CA GLY A 262 -8.35 22.08 10.67
C GLY A 262 -8.42 20.54 10.76
N LYS A 263 -8.26 19.84 9.63
CA LYS A 263 -8.16 18.38 9.61
C LYS A 263 -6.82 17.94 10.21
N GLN A 264 -6.78 16.78 10.85
CA GLN A 264 -5.54 16.28 11.43
C GLN A 264 -4.62 15.68 10.39
N LEU A 265 -3.37 16.10 10.42
CA LEU A 265 -2.29 15.56 9.60
C LEU A 265 -1.22 14.93 10.49
N ILE A 266 -0.80 13.72 10.13
CA ILE A 266 0.27 12.98 10.81
C ILE A 266 1.23 12.51 9.74
N LEU A 267 2.49 12.91 9.87
CA LEU A 267 3.53 12.61 8.88
C LEU A 267 4.68 11.89 9.57
N THR A 268 5.26 10.90 8.92
CA THR A 268 6.48 10.26 9.39
C THR A 268 7.63 10.44 8.41
N SER A 269 8.87 10.43 8.93
CA SER A 269 10.08 10.52 8.10
C SER A 269 11.27 9.86 8.80
N ASP A 270 12.18 9.29 7.99
CA ASP A 270 13.50 8.88 8.47
C ASP A 270 14.46 10.08 8.67
N LYS A 271 14.08 11.25 8.14
CA LYS A 271 14.88 12.49 8.19
C LYS A 271 14.15 13.60 8.95
N PRO A 272 14.88 14.46 9.67
CA PRO A 272 14.28 15.66 10.25
C PRO A 272 13.84 16.63 9.14
N PRO A 273 12.91 17.57 9.42
CA PRO A 273 12.41 18.54 8.42
C PRO A 273 13.52 19.32 7.70
N VAL A 274 14.58 19.68 8.40
CA VAL A 274 15.72 20.44 7.85
C VAL A 274 16.49 19.67 6.75
N ASP A 275 16.41 18.36 6.74
CA ASP A 275 17.08 17.47 5.79
C ASP A 275 16.16 17.03 4.63
N LEU A 276 14.92 17.48 4.63
CA LEU A 276 13.96 17.23 3.53
C LEU A 276 14.11 18.29 2.43
N GLN A 277 15.37 18.56 2.03
CA GLN A 277 15.67 19.52 0.96
C GLN A 277 15.02 19.07 -0.35
N GLY A 278 14.31 20.01 -1.01
CA GLY A 278 13.56 19.72 -2.24
C GLY A 278 12.11 19.30 -2.00
N MET A 279 11.64 19.33 -0.76
CA MET A 279 10.22 19.41 -0.41
C MET A 279 9.95 20.87 0.02
N GLU A 280 9.27 21.63 -0.83
CA GLU A 280 8.84 23.00 -0.53
C GLU A 280 7.59 23.01 0.36
#